data_144a4bf96574edbcc8f5da0f16e03855
#
_entry.id   144a4bf96574edbcc8f5da0f16e03855
#
_cell.length_a   1.000
_cell.length_b   1.000
_cell.length_c   1.000
_cell.angle_alpha   90.00
_cell.angle_beta   90.00
_cell.angle_gamma   90.00
#
_symmetry.space_group_name_H-M   'P 1'
#
loop_
_entity.id
_entity.type
_entity.pdbx_description
1 polymer ?
#
loop_
_entity_poly.entity_id
_entity_poly.type
_entity_poly.pdbx_seq_one_letter_code
_entity_poly.pdbx_strand_id
1 'polypeptide(L)'
;MELIVAVYDDWGIGCEGTQPIALSADRKFFRETTKGAMVIAGRKTIGDFPGQKPLPGRVNVALTRTVSEIPGFTVCDSPEAAMELAKSAERCFVIGGGSVYKQMLPFCDAAYITKVHTVTPCDTYFPNLDQMEDWYMAETLMSGVEIFVCGF
;
A
#
# COMPACT_ATOMS: atom_id res chain seq x y z
N MET A 1 -4.35 9.18 6.87
CA MET A 1 -3.52 8.33 5.98
C MET A 1 -4.30 7.09 5.60
N GLU A 2 -4.23 6.71 4.35
CA GLU A 2 -4.93 5.55 3.82
C GLU A 2 -3.92 4.53 3.32
N LEU A 3 -4.36 3.31 3.08
CA LEU A 3 -3.54 2.33 2.37
C LEU A 3 -4.32 1.68 1.24
N ILE A 4 -3.61 1.10 0.30
CA ILE A 4 -4.18 0.42 -0.85
C ILE A 4 -3.38 -0.85 -1.11
N VAL A 5 -4.08 -1.97 -1.24
CA VAL A 5 -3.44 -3.28 -1.39
C VAL A 5 -4.37 -4.25 -2.11
N ALA A 6 -3.79 -5.16 -2.89
CA ALA A 6 -4.51 -6.30 -3.43
C ALA A 6 -4.13 -7.54 -2.64
N VAL A 7 -5.12 -8.29 -2.19
CA VAL A 7 -4.91 -9.51 -1.40
C VAL A 7 -5.58 -10.71 -2.06
N TYR A 8 -4.98 -11.86 -1.90
CA TYR A 8 -5.58 -13.14 -2.31
C TYR A 8 -6.58 -13.61 -1.24
N ASP A 9 -7.29 -14.70 -1.50
CA ASP A 9 -8.32 -15.19 -0.57
C ASP A 9 -7.80 -15.46 0.84
N ASP A 10 -6.51 -15.80 0.98
CA ASP A 10 -5.86 -16.04 2.27
C ASP A 10 -5.14 -14.80 2.83
N TRP A 11 -5.40 -13.62 2.26
CA TRP A 11 -4.73 -12.35 2.59
C TRP A 11 -3.24 -12.33 2.24
N GLY A 12 -2.79 -13.23 1.37
CA GLY A 12 -1.44 -13.20 0.82
C GLY A 12 -1.28 -12.00 -0.12
N ILE A 13 -0.09 -11.41 -0.12
CA ILE A 13 0.19 -10.21 -0.94
C ILE A 13 1.47 -10.33 -1.77
N GLY A 14 2.32 -11.30 -1.52
CA GLY A 14 3.53 -11.41 -2.29
C GLY A 14 4.33 -12.65 -2.03
N CYS A 15 5.22 -12.94 -2.96
CA CYS A 15 6.21 -14.00 -2.86
C CYS A 15 7.54 -13.41 -3.33
N GLU A 16 8.59 -13.59 -2.52
CA GLU A 16 9.93 -13.07 -2.80
C GLU A 16 9.95 -11.56 -3.12
N GLY A 17 9.07 -10.80 -2.47
CA GLY A 17 9.01 -9.36 -2.61
C GLY A 17 8.14 -8.85 -3.76
N THR A 18 7.56 -9.73 -4.57
CA THR A 18 6.71 -9.34 -5.69
C THR A 18 5.32 -9.95 -5.59
N GLN A 19 4.33 -9.30 -6.18
CA GLN A 19 2.99 -9.84 -6.27
C GLN A 19 2.96 -10.92 -7.37
N PRO A 20 2.59 -12.19 -7.05
CA PRO A 20 2.65 -13.28 -8.01
C PRO A 20 1.73 -13.12 -9.22
N ILE A 21 0.56 -12.49 -9.03
CA ILE A 21 -0.40 -12.25 -10.10
C ILE A 21 -0.63 -10.75 -10.24
N ALA A 22 -0.42 -10.23 -11.45
CA ALA A 22 -0.67 -8.83 -11.76
C ALA A 22 -1.94 -8.74 -12.62
N LEU A 23 -2.97 -8.03 -12.12
CA LEU A 23 -4.23 -7.83 -12.81
C LEU A 23 -4.29 -6.44 -13.42
N SER A 24 -4.66 -6.36 -14.71
CA SER A 24 -4.78 -5.06 -15.40
C SER A 24 -5.80 -4.14 -14.74
N ALA A 25 -6.93 -4.68 -14.31
CA ALA A 25 -7.97 -3.91 -13.64
C ALA A 25 -7.48 -3.35 -12.31
N ASP A 26 -6.72 -4.12 -11.54
CA ASP A 26 -6.17 -3.67 -10.27
C ASP A 26 -5.12 -2.58 -10.49
N ARG A 27 -4.27 -2.72 -11.50
CA ARG A 27 -3.29 -1.67 -11.82
C ARG A 27 -3.95 -0.36 -12.24
N LYS A 28 -5.04 -0.45 -13.01
CA LYS A 28 -5.81 0.73 -13.41
C LYS A 28 -6.45 1.40 -12.19
N PHE A 29 -7.08 0.62 -11.31
CA PHE A 29 -7.69 1.11 -10.09
C PHE A 29 -6.65 1.81 -9.22
N PHE A 30 -5.51 1.18 -9.00
CA PHE A 30 -4.39 1.73 -8.23
C PHE A 30 -3.95 3.08 -8.81
N ARG A 31 -3.71 3.12 -10.10
CA ARG A 31 -3.23 4.34 -10.78
C ARG A 31 -4.23 5.49 -10.63
N GLU A 32 -5.51 5.20 -10.86
CA GLU A 32 -6.56 6.23 -10.77
C GLU A 32 -6.79 6.70 -9.34
N THR A 33 -6.75 5.78 -8.38
CA THR A 33 -6.98 6.10 -6.97
C THR A 33 -5.83 6.92 -6.39
N THR A 34 -4.59 6.62 -6.74
CA THR A 34 -3.41 7.30 -6.18
C THR A 34 -2.97 8.52 -6.98
N LYS A 35 -3.59 8.80 -8.11
CA LYS A 35 -3.21 9.94 -8.96
C LYS A 35 -3.26 11.26 -8.19
N GLY A 36 -2.16 12.01 -8.24
CA GLY A 36 -2.05 13.29 -7.55
C GLY A 36 -1.78 13.19 -6.05
N ALA A 37 -1.73 11.98 -5.50
CA ALA A 37 -1.51 11.77 -4.08
C ALA A 37 -0.03 11.57 -3.75
N MET A 38 0.28 11.61 -2.45
CA MET A 38 1.55 11.11 -1.94
C MET A 38 1.45 9.60 -1.77
N VAL A 39 2.49 8.87 -2.16
CA VAL A 39 2.56 7.42 -1.97
C VAL A 39 3.80 7.07 -1.16
N ILE A 40 3.64 6.14 -0.22
CA ILE A 40 4.72 5.67 0.66
C ILE A 40 4.99 4.21 0.35
N ALA A 41 6.22 3.91 -0.03
CA ALA A 41 6.63 2.57 -0.42
C ALA A 41 7.93 2.19 0.25
N GLY A 42 8.11 0.88 0.49
CA GLY A 42 9.37 0.32 0.94
C GLY A 42 10.34 0.08 -0.20
N ARG A 43 11.58 -0.20 0.14
CA ARG A 43 12.67 -0.36 -0.83
C ARG A 43 12.41 -1.45 -1.87
N LYS A 44 11.91 -2.61 -1.45
CA LYS A 44 11.62 -3.71 -2.37
C LYS A 44 10.50 -3.37 -3.36
N THR A 45 9.47 -2.68 -2.89
CA THR A 45 8.36 -2.25 -3.73
C THR A 45 8.84 -1.27 -4.79
N ILE A 46 9.72 -0.34 -4.42
CA ILE A 46 10.31 0.61 -5.35
C ILE A 46 11.13 -0.12 -6.42
N GLY A 47 11.81 -1.20 -6.06
CA GLY A 47 12.55 -2.03 -7.00
C GLY A 47 11.68 -2.64 -8.10
N ASP A 48 10.38 -2.79 -7.84
CA ASP A 48 9.41 -3.32 -8.81
C ASP A 48 8.73 -2.23 -9.64
N PHE A 49 8.97 -0.95 -9.36
CA PHE A 49 8.42 0.13 -10.17
C PHE A 49 9.03 0.09 -11.57
N PRO A 50 8.27 0.48 -12.62
CA PRO A 50 8.80 0.51 -13.98
C PRO A 50 10.10 1.31 -14.06
N GLY A 51 11.19 0.66 -14.47
CA GLY A 51 12.52 1.26 -14.53
C GLY A 51 13.08 1.70 -13.18
N GLN A 52 12.46 1.25 -12.06
CA GLN A 52 12.81 1.67 -10.70
C GLN A 52 12.72 3.19 -10.51
N LYS A 53 11.81 3.82 -11.25
CA LYS A 53 11.61 5.26 -11.24
C LYS A 53 10.40 5.63 -10.39
N PRO A 54 10.32 6.88 -9.90
CA PRO A 54 9.13 7.36 -9.20
C PRO A 54 7.87 7.20 -10.05
N LEU A 55 6.75 6.92 -9.40
CA LEU A 55 5.46 6.84 -10.09
C LEU A 55 5.06 8.23 -10.58
N PRO A 56 4.72 8.38 -11.87
CA PRO A 56 4.39 9.69 -12.43
C PRO A 56 3.14 10.32 -11.79
N GLY A 57 3.14 11.64 -11.64
CA GLY A 57 1.99 12.37 -11.14
C GLY A 57 1.71 12.20 -9.65
N ARG A 58 2.69 11.71 -8.90
CA ARG A 58 2.57 11.48 -7.45
C ARG A 58 3.82 11.98 -6.74
N VAL A 59 3.67 12.28 -5.45
CA VAL A 59 4.82 12.55 -4.59
C VAL A 59 5.27 11.23 -4.01
N ASN A 60 6.48 10.79 -4.33
CA ASN A 60 6.98 9.47 -3.98
C ASN A 60 7.86 9.53 -2.74
N VAL A 61 7.43 8.81 -1.69
CA VAL A 61 8.16 8.70 -0.43
C VAL A 61 8.66 7.28 -0.26
N ALA A 62 9.94 7.14 0.05
CA ALA A 62 10.56 5.86 0.36
C ALA A 62 10.76 5.73 1.87
N LEU A 63 10.16 4.71 2.46
CA LEU A 63 10.37 4.39 3.87
C LEU A 63 11.42 3.30 3.96
N THR A 64 12.63 3.67 4.35
CA THR A 64 13.78 2.76 4.41
C THR A 64 14.84 3.25 5.37
N ARG A 65 15.55 2.31 6.00
CA ARG A 65 16.68 2.60 6.88
C ARG A 65 18.03 2.25 6.24
N THR A 66 18.01 1.70 5.02
CA THR A 66 19.22 1.18 4.41
C THR A 66 19.96 2.19 3.54
N VAL A 67 19.24 3.23 3.07
CA VAL A 67 19.84 4.29 2.24
C VAL A 67 19.24 5.63 2.65
N SER A 68 20.00 6.70 2.44
CA SER A 68 19.56 8.06 2.76
C SER A 68 19.05 8.84 1.56
N GLU A 69 19.32 8.37 0.35
CA GLU A 69 18.90 9.02 -0.88
C GLU A 69 18.51 8.00 -1.94
N ILE A 70 17.41 8.30 -2.64
CA ILE A 70 16.99 7.59 -3.85
C ILE A 70 16.52 8.67 -4.81
N PRO A 71 17.10 8.77 -6.02
CA PRO A 71 16.74 9.81 -6.98
C PRO A 71 15.23 9.85 -7.28
N GLY A 72 14.62 11.01 -7.14
CA GLY A 72 13.19 11.21 -7.40
C GLY A 72 12.28 10.85 -6.24
N PHE A 73 12.83 10.37 -5.11
CA PHE A 73 12.07 10.00 -3.93
C PHE A 73 12.48 10.88 -2.75
N THR A 74 11.50 11.14 -1.89
CA THR A 74 11.79 11.68 -0.56
C THR A 74 11.98 10.49 0.38
N VAL A 75 13.15 10.36 0.99
CA VAL A 75 13.46 9.22 1.85
C VAL A 75 13.19 9.57 3.30
N CYS A 76 12.53 8.66 4.01
CA CYS A 76 12.35 8.76 5.46
C CYS A 76 12.67 7.40 6.10
N ASP A 77 13.01 7.41 7.37
CA ASP A 77 13.51 6.23 8.08
C ASP A 77 12.58 5.72 9.17
N SER A 78 11.43 6.34 9.37
CA SER A 78 10.48 5.93 10.40
C SER A 78 9.04 6.21 10.00
N PRO A 79 8.07 5.46 10.56
CA PRO A 79 6.65 5.78 10.36
C PRO A 79 6.28 7.19 10.79
N GLU A 80 6.87 7.68 11.86
CA GLU A 80 6.61 9.04 12.39
C GLU A 80 7.07 10.09 11.37
N ALA A 81 8.24 9.90 10.76
CA ALA A 81 8.73 10.79 9.72
C ALA A 81 7.82 10.75 8.49
N ALA A 82 7.32 9.58 8.11
CA ALA A 82 6.37 9.45 7.00
C ALA A 82 5.07 10.19 7.31
N MET A 83 4.56 10.08 8.54
CA MET A 83 3.36 10.80 8.97
C MET A 83 3.56 12.32 8.88
N GLU A 84 4.71 12.81 9.27
CA GLU A 84 5.02 14.23 9.19
C GLU A 84 5.02 14.72 7.73
N LEU A 85 5.61 13.94 6.83
CA LEU A 85 5.57 14.25 5.39
C LEU A 85 4.14 14.25 4.86
N ALA A 86 3.31 13.32 5.31
CA ALA A 86 1.93 13.18 4.84
C ALA A 86 1.06 14.39 5.17
N LYS A 87 1.41 15.17 6.19
CA LYS A 87 0.66 16.39 6.57
C LYS A 87 0.62 17.44 5.45
N SER A 88 1.61 17.43 4.56
CA SER A 88 1.68 18.37 3.44
C SER A 88 0.88 17.94 2.22
N ALA A 89 0.29 16.76 2.23
CA ALA A 89 -0.46 16.19 1.11
C ALA A 89 -1.94 16.15 1.42
N GLU A 90 -2.80 16.38 0.40
CA GLU A 90 -4.24 16.24 0.55
C GLU A 90 -4.62 14.77 0.77
N ARG A 91 -3.96 13.84 0.09
CA ARG A 91 -4.15 12.40 0.27
C ARG A 91 -2.79 11.71 0.27
N CYS A 92 -2.69 10.70 1.11
CA CYS A 92 -1.48 9.89 1.21
C CYS A 92 -1.85 8.42 1.33
N PHE A 93 -1.23 7.60 0.48
CA PHE A 93 -1.47 6.15 0.44
C PHE A 93 -0.20 5.38 0.76
N VAL A 94 -0.31 4.42 1.65
CA VAL A 94 0.72 3.40 1.87
C VAL A 94 0.51 2.32 0.82
N ILE A 95 1.53 2.03 0.01
CA ILE A 95 1.38 1.15 -1.16
C ILE A 95 2.19 -0.14 -1.11
N GLY A 96 2.93 -0.36 -0.03
CA GLY A 96 3.63 -1.63 0.16
C GLY A 96 5.09 -1.49 0.48
N GLY A 97 5.83 -2.53 0.70
CA GLY A 97 5.29 -3.91 0.78
C GLY A 97 4.90 -4.32 2.19
N GLY A 98 4.96 -5.62 2.45
CA GLY A 98 4.45 -6.19 3.69
C GLY A 98 4.97 -5.54 4.95
N SER A 99 6.27 -5.28 5.04
CA SER A 99 6.88 -4.62 6.19
C SER A 99 6.34 -3.20 6.37
N VAL A 100 6.20 -2.44 5.28
CA VAL A 100 5.71 -1.06 5.33
C VAL A 100 4.23 -1.04 5.71
N TYR A 101 3.41 -1.94 5.16
CA TYR A 101 2.02 -2.08 5.58
C TYR A 101 1.92 -2.34 7.08
N LYS A 102 2.72 -3.26 7.60
CA LYS A 102 2.71 -3.60 9.01
C LYS A 102 3.09 -2.42 9.89
N GLN A 103 4.11 -1.65 9.50
CA GLN A 103 4.56 -0.49 10.25
C GLN A 103 3.56 0.66 10.21
N MET A 104 2.88 0.84 9.08
CA MET A 104 2.02 2.00 8.84
C MET A 104 0.55 1.77 9.19
N LEU A 105 0.10 0.51 9.27
CA LEU A 105 -1.30 0.20 9.55
C LEU A 105 -1.84 0.91 10.80
N PRO A 106 -1.10 1.00 11.92
CA PRO A 106 -1.60 1.71 13.09
C PRO A 106 -1.87 3.21 12.87
N PHE A 107 -1.31 3.79 11.82
CA PHE A 107 -1.48 5.20 11.49
C PHE A 107 -2.52 5.43 10.40
N CYS A 108 -3.09 4.36 9.84
CA CYS A 108 -4.09 4.45 8.78
C CYS A 108 -5.49 4.40 9.34
N ASP A 109 -6.39 5.17 8.73
CA ASP A 109 -7.81 5.20 9.10
C ASP A 109 -8.71 4.56 8.05
N ALA A 110 -8.19 4.27 6.87
CA ALA A 110 -8.94 3.61 5.80
C ALA A 110 -8.01 2.72 4.96
N ALA A 111 -8.58 1.65 4.42
CA ALA A 111 -7.86 0.71 3.58
C ALA A 111 -8.71 0.33 2.36
N TYR A 112 -8.13 0.49 1.18
CA TYR A 112 -8.74 0.05 -0.08
C TYR A 112 -8.18 -1.33 -0.38
N ILE A 113 -9.02 -2.34 -0.25
CA ILE A 113 -8.64 -3.75 -0.37
C ILE A 113 -9.24 -4.33 -1.65
N THR A 114 -8.39 -4.67 -2.61
CA THR A 114 -8.83 -5.46 -3.77
C THR A 114 -8.68 -6.92 -3.41
N LYS A 115 -9.80 -7.65 -3.38
CA LYS A 115 -9.80 -9.09 -3.11
C LYS A 115 -9.73 -9.85 -4.42
N VAL A 116 -8.64 -10.56 -4.61
CA VAL A 116 -8.41 -11.42 -5.77
C VAL A 116 -8.84 -12.82 -5.38
N HIS A 117 -9.93 -13.31 -5.97
CA HIS A 117 -10.55 -14.58 -5.61
C HIS A 117 -9.76 -15.78 -6.14
N THR A 118 -8.59 -15.97 -5.58
CA THR A 118 -7.74 -17.12 -5.84
C THR A 118 -6.74 -17.25 -4.72
N VAL A 119 -6.03 -18.36 -4.66
CA VAL A 119 -4.93 -18.58 -3.73
C VAL A 119 -3.69 -18.90 -4.56
N THR A 120 -2.59 -18.26 -4.23
CA THR A 120 -1.29 -18.54 -4.83
C THR A 120 -0.25 -18.59 -3.72
N PRO A 121 0.84 -19.34 -3.88
CA PRO A 121 1.88 -19.39 -2.84
C PRO A 121 2.41 -17.99 -2.53
N CYS A 122 2.34 -17.61 -1.26
CA CYS A 122 2.84 -16.34 -0.76
C CYS A 122 3.74 -16.57 0.43
N ASP A 123 4.72 -15.72 0.61
CA ASP A 123 5.54 -15.67 1.82
C ASP A 123 5.24 -14.43 2.65
N THR A 124 4.42 -13.52 2.12
CA THR A 124 4.07 -12.27 2.78
C THR A 124 2.55 -12.13 2.79
N TYR A 125 2.00 -11.78 3.95
CA TYR A 125 0.56 -11.66 4.15
C TYR A 125 0.21 -10.30 4.73
N PHE A 126 -0.93 -9.76 4.32
CA PHE A 126 -1.52 -8.60 4.92
C PHE A 126 -2.40 -9.03 6.11
N PRO A 127 -2.44 -8.28 7.21
CA PRO A 127 -3.32 -8.63 8.33
C PRO A 127 -4.77 -8.75 7.87
N ASN A 128 -5.43 -9.82 8.29
CA ASN A 128 -6.83 -10.05 7.92
C ASN A 128 -7.75 -9.06 8.64
N LEU A 129 -8.14 -8.00 7.95
CA LEU A 129 -8.97 -6.94 8.53
C LEU A 129 -10.38 -7.44 8.90
N ASP A 130 -10.87 -8.50 8.25
CA ASP A 130 -12.16 -9.10 8.60
C ASP A 130 -12.17 -9.68 10.03
N GLN A 131 -10.99 -10.00 10.57
CA GLN A 131 -10.83 -10.57 11.91
C GLN A 131 -10.32 -9.57 12.95
N MET A 132 -10.08 -8.31 12.55
CA MET A 132 -9.61 -7.28 13.47
C MET A 132 -10.78 -6.47 14.01
N GLU A 133 -10.86 -6.36 15.34
CA GLU A 133 -11.97 -5.66 16.00
C GLU A 133 -12.05 -4.17 15.66
N ASP A 134 -10.89 -3.55 15.41
CA ASP A 134 -10.81 -2.12 15.13
C ASP A 134 -11.18 -1.76 13.68
N TRP A 135 -11.32 -2.75 12.81
CA TRP A 135 -11.57 -2.54 11.40
C TRP A 135 -12.89 -3.15 10.98
N TYR A 136 -13.63 -2.46 10.13
CA TYR A 136 -14.86 -2.99 9.54
C TYR A 136 -14.96 -2.58 8.08
N MET A 137 -15.66 -3.39 7.30
CA MET A 137 -15.90 -3.09 5.90
C MET A 137 -17.03 -2.06 5.81
N ALA A 138 -16.70 -0.86 5.33
CA ALA A 138 -17.62 0.27 5.27
C ALA A 138 -18.45 0.26 3.99
N GLU A 139 -17.83 -0.06 2.84
CA GLU A 139 -18.55 -0.13 1.57
C GLU A 139 -17.80 -1.01 0.56
N THR A 140 -18.52 -1.46 -0.45
CA THR A 140 -17.95 -2.09 -1.63
C THR A 140 -17.95 -1.05 -2.75
N LEU A 141 -16.75 -0.67 -3.20
CA LEU A 141 -16.61 0.40 -4.19
C LEU A 141 -16.94 -0.09 -5.60
N MET A 142 -16.53 -1.32 -5.90
CA MET A 142 -16.82 -2.01 -7.14
C MET A 142 -16.58 -3.51 -6.92
N SER A 143 -16.87 -4.35 -7.91
CA SER A 143 -16.65 -5.79 -7.78
C SER A 143 -15.20 -6.08 -7.40
N GLY A 144 -14.99 -6.76 -6.28
CA GLY A 144 -13.69 -7.13 -5.77
C GLY A 144 -12.95 -6.05 -4.98
N VAL A 145 -13.46 -4.81 -4.91
CA VAL A 145 -12.79 -3.75 -4.16
C VAL A 145 -13.65 -3.32 -2.98
N GLU A 146 -13.12 -3.47 -1.79
CA GLU A 146 -13.77 -3.14 -0.54
C GLU A 146 -13.01 -2.05 0.21
N ILE A 147 -13.74 -1.14 0.85
CA ILE A 147 -13.14 -0.12 1.69
C ILE A 147 -13.37 -0.51 3.14
N PHE A 148 -12.27 -0.69 3.86
CA PHE A 148 -12.28 -0.92 5.30
C PHE A 148 -11.95 0.38 6.02
N VAL A 149 -12.56 0.57 7.16
CA VAL A 149 -12.36 1.76 7.99
C VAL A 149 -11.99 1.33 9.39
N CYS A 150 -11.03 2.04 9.98
CA CYS A 150 -10.68 1.85 11.38
C CYS A 150 -11.69 2.61 12.22
N GLY A 151 -12.46 1.88 13.02
CA GLY A 151 -13.52 2.45 13.82
C GLY A 151 -13.13 2.62 15.29
N PHE A 152 -13.18 3.83 15.75
CA PHE A 152 -13.08 4.18 17.17
C PHE A 152 -14.29 4.93 17.59
#